data_3f05b5277e079d85c7fb2023b9db722a
#
_entry.id   3f05b5277e079d85c7fb2023b9db722a
#
_cell.length_a   1.000
_cell.length_b   1.000
_cell.length_c   1.000
_cell.angle_alpha   90.00
_cell.angle_beta   90.00
_cell.angle_gamma   90.00
#
_symmetry.space_group_name_H-M   'P 1'
#
loop_
_entity.id
_entity.type
_entity.pdbx_description
1 polymer ?
#
loop_
_entity_poly.entity_id
_entity_poly.type
_entity_poly.pdbx_seq_one_letter_code
_entity_poly.pdbx_strand_id
1 'polypeptide(L)'
;INAGYELNSIFVKVAGQIYGSIKNAYISNVVPQWKNDGALFIDGDNVDISYCCKGMKLNAQRQYYFSCTQPDILSSAPMLIDNNEPVGEVYAKTDLTYDQLITLNSEDPLRHQGIRHPRTAIAKTADNHILLITVDGRREDKSAGMTAKELTIFLKNWFKPQYALNLDGGGSTTMCVKGQGDPATHVVNYPTDNGQFDHAGERARDTHICIVPR
;
A
#
# COMPACT_ATOMS: atom_id res chain seq x y z
N ILE A 1 9.69 6.49 -1.66
CA ILE A 1 8.72 5.50 -2.14
C ILE A 1 7.34 6.14 -2.30
N ASN A 2 6.64 5.89 -3.40
CA ASN A 2 5.23 6.28 -3.56
C ASN A 2 4.38 5.49 -2.56
N ALA A 3 3.36 6.14 -1.98
CA ALA A 3 2.71 5.56 -0.82
C ALA A 3 1.19 5.48 -0.91
N GLY A 4 0.50 6.60 -1.00
CA GLY A 4 -0.96 6.63 -0.85
C GLY A 4 -1.73 6.43 -2.14
N TYR A 5 -2.92 5.89 -2.00
CA TYR A 5 -3.96 5.96 -3.01
C TYR A 5 -4.41 7.41 -3.26
N GLU A 6 -5.41 7.61 -4.07
CA GLU A 6 -5.96 8.95 -4.34
C GLU A 6 -6.49 9.63 -3.07
N LEU A 7 -6.18 10.90 -2.88
CA LEU A 7 -6.53 11.67 -1.67
C LEU A 7 -8.04 11.66 -1.33
N ASN A 8 -8.91 11.52 -2.31
CA ASN A 8 -10.34 11.42 -2.07
C ASN A 8 -10.77 10.05 -1.48
N SER A 9 -9.92 9.04 -1.60
CA SER A 9 -10.21 7.66 -1.20
C SER A 9 -9.65 7.30 0.16
N ILE A 10 -8.67 8.05 0.67
CA ILE A 10 -7.92 7.73 1.88
C ILE A 10 -7.88 8.90 2.86
N PHE A 11 -7.45 8.61 4.09
CA PHE A 11 -7.12 9.63 5.07
C PHE A 11 -5.62 9.93 5.00
N VAL A 12 -5.30 11.21 4.84
CA VAL A 12 -3.92 11.71 4.82
C VAL A 12 -3.82 12.94 5.70
N LYS A 13 -2.94 12.88 6.68
CA LYS A 13 -2.54 14.01 7.52
C LYS A 13 -1.02 14.14 7.46
N VAL A 14 -0.50 15.34 7.26
CA VAL A 14 0.93 15.64 7.25
C VAL A 14 1.20 16.90 8.05
N ALA A 15 2.11 16.84 9.00
CA ALA A 15 2.42 17.91 9.93
C ALA A 15 1.17 18.51 10.60
N GLY A 16 0.21 17.67 10.96
CA GLY A 16 -1.06 18.06 11.57
C GLY A 16 -2.13 18.57 10.59
N GLN A 17 -1.81 18.83 9.35
CA GLN A 17 -2.75 19.29 8.32
C GLN A 17 -3.36 18.12 7.55
N ILE A 18 -4.70 18.11 7.38
CA ILE A 18 -5.44 17.08 6.67
C ILE A 18 -5.51 17.42 5.18
N TYR A 19 -5.02 16.52 4.33
CA TYR A 19 -5.06 16.59 2.87
C TYR A 19 -6.08 15.62 2.27
N GLY A 20 -6.22 14.42 2.85
CA GLY A 20 -7.21 13.42 2.48
C GLY A 20 -8.16 13.12 3.64
N SER A 21 -9.47 13.11 3.38
CA SER A 21 -10.50 12.94 4.42
C SER A 21 -11.55 11.88 4.08
N ILE A 22 -11.19 10.93 3.22
CA ILE A 22 -12.08 9.85 2.76
C ILE A 22 -13.41 10.43 2.25
N LYS A 23 -13.36 11.32 1.28
CA LYS A 23 -14.55 12.03 0.78
C LYS A 23 -15.53 11.10 0.07
N ASN A 24 -15.01 10.07 -0.60
CA ASN A 24 -15.83 9.15 -1.38
C ASN A 24 -16.22 7.93 -0.55
N ALA A 25 -17.52 7.64 -0.45
CA ALA A 25 -18.05 6.43 0.18
C ALA A 25 -17.85 5.19 -0.70
N TYR A 26 -17.77 5.40 -1.98
CA TYR A 26 -17.61 4.34 -2.98
C TYR A 26 -16.52 4.69 -3.97
N ILE A 27 -15.84 3.68 -4.47
CA ILE A 27 -14.97 3.76 -5.62
C ILE A 27 -15.86 3.37 -6.83
N SER A 28 -15.90 4.20 -7.87
CA SER A 28 -16.69 3.96 -9.10
C SER A 28 -18.22 3.73 -8.89
N ASN A 29 -18.83 4.30 -7.87
CA ASN A 29 -20.27 4.22 -7.54
C ASN A 29 -20.83 2.81 -7.21
N VAL A 30 -20.03 1.77 -7.34
CA VAL A 30 -20.49 0.37 -7.14
C VAL A 30 -19.67 -0.36 -6.07
N VAL A 31 -18.40 -0.04 -5.92
CA VAL A 31 -17.49 -0.73 -4.99
C VAL A 31 -17.36 0.06 -3.70
N PRO A 32 -17.69 -0.53 -2.54
CA PRO A 32 -17.49 0.13 -1.25
C PRO A 32 -16.04 0.55 -1.04
N GLN A 33 -15.83 1.69 -0.40
CA GLN A 33 -14.50 2.14 0.00
C GLN A 33 -13.88 1.17 1.03
N TRP A 34 -12.76 0.57 0.67
CA TRP A 34 -12.06 -0.42 1.50
C TRP A 34 -10.63 0.00 1.89
N LYS A 35 -10.13 1.08 1.29
CA LYS A 35 -8.71 1.49 1.34
C LYS A 35 -8.30 2.15 2.67
N ASN A 36 -9.07 1.96 3.75
CA ASN A 36 -8.86 2.65 5.02
C ASN A 36 -8.88 1.74 6.25
N ASP A 37 -8.74 0.43 6.05
CA ASP A 37 -8.81 -0.52 7.16
C ASP A 37 -7.59 -0.47 8.08
N GLY A 38 -6.43 -0.12 7.52
CA GLY A 38 -5.19 0.07 8.24
C GLY A 38 -4.59 1.45 8.02
N ALA A 39 -3.60 1.80 8.82
CA ALA A 39 -2.86 3.04 8.64
C ALA A 39 -1.42 2.95 9.14
N LEU A 40 -0.61 3.80 8.54
CA LEU A 40 0.70 4.22 9.01
C LEU A 40 0.53 5.49 9.83
N PHE A 41 1.11 5.51 11.01
CA PHE A 41 1.19 6.67 11.90
C PHE A 41 2.66 7.01 12.12
N ILE A 42 3.00 8.30 11.99
CA ILE A 42 4.35 8.78 12.24
C ILE A 42 4.26 9.95 13.22
N ASP A 43 5.06 9.88 14.27
CA ASP A 43 5.21 10.95 15.27
C ASP A 43 6.68 11.04 15.68
N GLY A 44 7.40 11.95 15.04
CA GLY A 44 8.84 12.05 15.17
C GLY A 44 9.54 10.78 14.68
N ASP A 45 10.25 10.08 15.57
CA ASP A 45 10.92 8.81 15.29
C ASP A 45 10.02 7.59 15.46
N ASN A 46 8.82 7.78 16.00
CA ASN A 46 7.89 6.69 16.20
C ASN A 46 7.12 6.43 14.91
N VAL A 47 7.25 5.22 14.41
CA VAL A 47 6.51 4.74 13.24
C VAL A 47 5.68 3.55 13.67
N ASP A 48 4.36 3.67 13.57
CA ASP A 48 3.43 2.60 13.90
C ASP A 48 2.56 2.23 12.70
N ILE A 49 2.27 0.94 12.60
CA ILE A 49 1.36 0.38 11.61
C ILE A 49 0.25 -0.32 12.37
N SER A 50 -1.00 -0.02 12.07
CA SER A 50 -2.13 -0.54 12.82
C SER A 50 -3.30 -0.93 11.91
N TYR A 51 -3.95 -2.03 12.25
CA TYR A 51 -5.22 -2.46 11.65
C TYR A 51 -6.40 -1.81 12.39
N CYS A 52 -6.34 -0.50 12.54
CA CYS A 52 -7.15 0.29 13.45
C CYS A 52 -8.63 0.39 13.06
N CYS A 53 -8.96 0.22 11.77
CA CYS A 53 -10.30 0.40 11.24
C CYS A 53 -10.92 -0.86 10.64
N LYS A 54 -10.38 -2.04 10.99
CA LYS A 54 -10.86 -3.34 10.51
C LYS A 54 -12.37 -3.49 10.69
N GLY A 55 -13.07 -3.68 9.57
CA GLY A 55 -14.52 -3.91 9.56
C GLY A 55 -15.38 -2.71 9.97
N MET A 56 -14.79 -1.54 10.16
CA MET A 56 -15.53 -0.33 10.47
C MET A 56 -16.26 0.21 9.23
N LYS A 57 -17.47 0.75 9.45
CA LYS A 57 -18.17 1.52 8.41
C LYS A 57 -17.46 2.85 8.17
N LEU A 58 -17.59 3.40 6.97
CA LEU A 58 -16.92 4.62 6.52
C LEU A 58 -16.98 5.79 7.51
N ASN A 59 -18.16 6.08 8.06
CA ASN A 59 -18.31 7.18 9.02
C ASN A 59 -17.53 6.92 10.32
N ALA A 60 -17.46 5.67 10.78
CA ALA A 60 -16.68 5.31 11.95
C ALA A 60 -15.17 5.41 11.66
N GLN A 61 -14.71 4.99 10.48
CA GLN A 61 -13.34 5.18 10.03
C GLN A 61 -12.97 6.68 10.02
N ARG A 62 -13.82 7.52 9.44
CA ARG A 62 -13.62 8.98 9.45
C ARG A 62 -13.50 9.53 10.86
N GLN A 63 -14.46 9.22 11.74
CA GLN A 63 -14.44 9.69 13.13
C GLN A 63 -13.16 9.27 13.84
N TYR A 64 -12.74 8.01 13.66
CA TYR A 64 -11.51 7.50 14.23
C TYR A 64 -10.30 8.32 13.76
N TYR A 65 -10.08 8.46 12.45
CA TYR A 65 -8.92 9.19 11.93
C TYR A 65 -8.92 10.67 12.29
N PHE A 66 -10.11 11.32 12.34
CA PHE A 66 -10.22 12.70 12.78
C PHE A 66 -9.89 12.88 14.26
N SER A 67 -10.09 11.85 15.09
CA SER A 67 -9.76 11.88 16.54
C SER A 67 -8.28 11.59 16.82
N CYS A 68 -7.53 11.06 15.84
CA CYS A 68 -6.12 10.74 16.03
C CYS A 68 -5.26 11.99 16.19
N THR A 69 -4.36 11.98 17.18
CA THR A 69 -3.48 13.11 17.51
C THR A 69 -2.16 13.12 16.77
N GLN A 70 -1.73 11.98 16.22
CA GLN A 70 -0.47 11.86 15.48
C GLN A 70 -0.39 12.90 14.35
N PRO A 71 0.77 13.56 14.17
CA PRO A 71 0.93 14.62 13.17
C PRO A 71 0.87 14.09 11.73
N ASP A 72 1.36 12.86 11.50
CA ASP A 72 1.38 12.25 10.19
C ASP A 72 0.63 10.93 10.19
N ILE A 73 -0.33 10.80 9.29
CA ILE A 73 -1.19 9.61 9.15
C ILE A 73 -1.42 9.34 7.67
N LEU A 74 -1.22 8.10 7.26
CA LEU A 74 -1.57 7.61 5.94
C LEU A 74 -2.40 6.33 6.08
N SER A 75 -3.70 6.39 5.79
CA SER A 75 -4.53 5.19 5.74
C SER A 75 -4.26 4.39 4.46
N SER A 76 -4.37 3.08 4.55
CA SER A 76 -4.19 2.17 3.42
C SER A 76 -4.80 0.79 3.68
N ALA A 77 -4.78 -0.07 2.66
CA ALA A 77 -5.19 -1.47 2.73
C ALA A 77 -4.65 -2.27 1.53
N PRO A 78 -4.66 -3.61 1.60
CA PRO A 78 -4.97 -4.40 2.78
C PRO A 78 -3.86 -4.39 3.83
N MET A 79 -4.22 -4.64 5.08
CA MET A 79 -3.25 -5.10 6.08
C MET A 79 -2.77 -6.48 5.67
N LEU A 80 -1.46 -6.70 5.64
CA LEU A 80 -0.84 -7.96 5.25
C LEU A 80 -0.49 -8.81 6.47
N ILE A 81 0.13 -8.21 7.47
CA ILE A 81 0.49 -8.84 8.73
C ILE A 81 0.06 -7.93 9.88
N ASP A 82 -0.62 -8.49 10.87
CA ASP A 82 -1.08 -7.79 12.06
C ASP A 82 -0.65 -8.57 13.31
N ASN A 83 0.23 -7.98 14.11
CA ASN A 83 0.81 -8.59 15.30
C ASN A 83 1.36 -10.03 15.06
N ASN A 84 2.19 -10.17 14.05
CA ASN A 84 2.79 -11.41 13.53
C ASN A 84 1.81 -12.38 12.82
N GLU A 85 0.49 -12.08 12.81
CA GLU A 85 -0.50 -12.90 12.12
C GLU A 85 -0.66 -12.50 10.65
N PRO A 86 -0.65 -13.46 9.72
CA PRO A 86 -0.74 -13.19 8.28
C PRO A 86 -2.17 -12.90 7.83
N VAL A 87 -2.70 -11.73 8.15
CA VAL A 87 -4.09 -11.34 7.87
C VAL A 87 -4.34 -11.06 6.38
N GLY A 88 -3.32 -10.72 5.60
CA GLY A 88 -3.43 -10.50 4.16
C GLY A 88 -3.84 -11.75 3.36
N GLU A 89 -3.69 -12.94 3.92
CA GLU A 89 -4.21 -14.17 3.32
C GLU A 89 -5.75 -14.21 3.31
N VAL A 90 -6.40 -13.48 4.20
CA VAL A 90 -7.86 -13.47 4.33
C VAL A 90 -8.52 -12.73 3.18
N TYR A 91 -7.89 -11.70 2.66
CA TYR A 91 -8.45 -10.87 1.58
C TYR A 91 -8.56 -11.59 0.24
N ALA A 92 -7.74 -12.61 0.03
CA ALA A 92 -7.76 -13.42 -1.18
C ALA A 92 -8.62 -14.69 -1.04
N LYS A 93 -9.43 -14.81 0.02
CA LYS A 93 -10.39 -15.91 0.13
C LYS A 93 -11.55 -15.67 -0.81
N THR A 94 -11.37 -16.09 -2.04
CA THR A 94 -12.40 -16.13 -3.06
C THR A 94 -12.28 -17.44 -3.82
N ASP A 95 -13.41 -18.03 -4.15
CA ASP A 95 -13.48 -19.19 -5.04
C ASP A 95 -13.40 -18.78 -6.52
N LEU A 96 -13.27 -17.47 -6.80
CA LEU A 96 -13.15 -16.95 -8.15
C LEU A 96 -11.82 -17.34 -8.79
N THR A 97 -11.87 -17.81 -10.02
CA THR A 97 -10.68 -18.03 -10.84
C THR A 97 -10.06 -16.71 -11.26
N TYR A 98 -8.82 -16.74 -11.78
CA TYR A 98 -8.16 -15.56 -12.34
C TYR A 98 -9.01 -14.88 -13.42
N ASP A 99 -9.58 -15.66 -14.34
CA ASP A 99 -10.42 -15.13 -15.44
C ASP A 99 -11.70 -14.45 -14.91
N GLN A 100 -12.27 -14.95 -13.83
CA GLN A 100 -13.40 -14.30 -13.17
C GLN A 100 -12.98 -13.03 -12.45
N LEU A 101 -11.82 -13.03 -11.77
CA LEU A 101 -11.31 -11.85 -11.06
C LEU A 101 -11.04 -10.68 -12.02
N ILE A 102 -10.48 -10.94 -13.21
CA ILE A 102 -10.19 -9.86 -14.18
C ILE A 102 -11.43 -9.22 -14.76
N THR A 103 -12.60 -9.83 -14.66
CA THR A 103 -13.88 -9.25 -15.10
C THR A 103 -14.50 -8.29 -14.07
N LEU A 104 -14.06 -8.35 -12.80
CA LEU A 104 -14.53 -7.43 -11.76
C LEU A 104 -14.03 -6.00 -12.05
N ASN A 105 -14.65 -5.02 -11.39
CA ASN A 105 -14.16 -3.65 -11.41
C ASN A 105 -12.69 -3.61 -10.93
N SER A 106 -11.84 -2.77 -11.55
CA SER A 106 -10.43 -2.64 -11.16
C SER A 106 -10.22 -2.26 -9.70
N GLU A 107 -11.20 -1.59 -9.11
CA GLU A 107 -11.19 -1.15 -7.72
C GLU A 107 -11.85 -2.15 -6.76
N ASP A 108 -12.37 -3.27 -7.28
CA ASP A 108 -12.93 -4.33 -6.44
C ASP A 108 -11.81 -4.96 -5.59
N PRO A 109 -11.98 -5.08 -4.26
CA PRO A 109 -10.95 -5.62 -3.38
C PRO A 109 -10.55 -7.05 -3.74
N LEU A 110 -11.47 -7.88 -4.22
CA LEU A 110 -11.14 -9.24 -4.65
C LEU A 110 -10.20 -9.23 -5.85
N ARG A 111 -10.49 -8.40 -6.86
CA ARG A 111 -9.62 -8.22 -8.02
C ARG A 111 -8.30 -7.60 -7.62
N HIS A 112 -8.33 -6.48 -6.90
CA HIS A 112 -7.13 -5.74 -6.51
C HIS A 112 -6.15 -6.61 -5.74
N GLN A 113 -6.64 -7.46 -4.86
CA GLN A 113 -5.81 -8.31 -3.98
C GLN A 113 -5.53 -9.68 -4.57
N GLY A 114 -6.44 -10.23 -5.36
CA GLY A 114 -6.35 -11.57 -5.92
C GLY A 114 -5.53 -11.69 -7.20
N ILE A 115 -5.23 -10.57 -7.88
CA ILE A 115 -4.42 -10.56 -9.11
C ILE A 115 -2.99 -10.15 -8.80
N ARG A 116 -2.03 -10.70 -9.55
CA ARG A 116 -0.63 -10.27 -9.48
C ARG A 116 -0.45 -8.87 -10.07
N HIS A 117 0.10 -7.99 -9.28
CA HIS A 117 0.41 -6.60 -9.64
C HIS A 117 1.76 -6.19 -9.06
N PRO A 118 2.39 -5.13 -9.58
CA PRO A 118 3.40 -4.40 -8.82
C PRO A 118 2.82 -4.00 -7.47
N ARG A 119 3.59 -4.16 -6.39
CA ARG A 119 3.15 -3.85 -5.03
C ARG A 119 4.10 -2.90 -4.35
N THR A 120 3.54 -2.05 -3.51
CA THR A 120 4.26 -1.26 -2.53
C THR A 120 3.77 -1.65 -1.15
N ALA A 121 4.67 -1.82 -0.21
CA ALA A 121 4.32 -2.11 1.17
C ALA A 121 5.30 -1.44 2.13
N ILE A 122 4.82 -1.22 3.36
CA ILE A 122 5.61 -0.85 4.51
C ILE A 122 5.44 -1.92 5.59
N ALA A 123 6.52 -2.26 6.26
CA ALA A 123 6.46 -3.22 7.36
C ALA A 123 7.33 -2.77 8.54
N LYS A 124 6.95 -3.21 9.73
CA LYS A 124 7.68 -2.96 10.99
C LYS A 124 7.99 -4.28 11.66
N THR A 125 9.25 -4.48 11.99
CA THR A 125 9.71 -5.66 12.74
C THR A 125 9.55 -5.46 14.24
N ALA A 126 9.63 -6.54 15.02
CA ALA A 126 9.52 -6.49 16.48
C ALA A 126 10.65 -5.69 17.15
N ASP A 127 11.80 -5.57 16.52
CA ASP A 127 12.95 -4.77 16.92
C ASP A 127 12.95 -3.35 16.31
N ASN A 128 11.77 -2.88 15.85
CA ASN A 128 11.51 -1.53 15.32
C ASN A 128 12.21 -1.16 14.00
N HIS A 129 12.71 -2.10 13.23
CA HIS A 129 13.15 -1.79 11.87
C HIS A 129 11.95 -1.55 10.96
N ILE A 130 12.08 -0.55 10.09
CA ILE A 130 11.08 -0.24 9.07
C ILE A 130 11.58 -0.75 7.72
N LEU A 131 10.75 -1.55 7.07
CA LEU A 131 11.00 -2.08 5.73
C LEU A 131 10.12 -1.33 4.73
N LEU A 132 10.74 -0.71 3.74
CA LEU A 132 10.06 -0.19 2.55
C LEU A 132 10.24 -1.21 1.42
N ILE A 133 9.14 -1.66 0.83
CA ILE A 133 9.13 -2.80 -0.07
C ILE A 133 8.45 -2.41 -1.37
N THR A 134 9.12 -2.68 -2.49
CA THR A 134 8.51 -2.66 -3.82
C THR A 134 8.63 -4.03 -4.47
N VAL A 135 7.60 -4.44 -5.18
CA VAL A 135 7.57 -5.64 -6.02
C VAL A 135 7.25 -5.18 -7.43
N ASP A 136 8.13 -5.42 -8.37
CA ASP A 136 7.88 -5.15 -9.77
C ASP A 136 6.86 -6.13 -10.35
N GLY A 137 6.19 -5.77 -11.44
CA GLY A 137 5.18 -6.64 -12.02
C GLY A 137 4.75 -6.21 -13.42
N ARG A 138 3.67 -6.82 -13.92
CA ARG A 138 3.09 -6.57 -15.25
C ARG A 138 4.06 -6.87 -16.42
N ARG A 139 5.04 -7.71 -16.17
CA ARG A 139 6.02 -8.20 -17.16
C ARG A 139 6.19 -9.71 -16.96
N GLU A 140 5.44 -10.50 -17.70
CA GLU A 140 5.39 -11.96 -17.52
C GLU A 140 6.76 -12.63 -17.65
N ASP A 141 7.59 -12.12 -18.57
CA ASP A 141 8.94 -12.62 -18.84
C ASP A 141 10.02 -12.13 -17.85
N LYS A 142 9.72 -11.14 -17.02
CA LYS A 142 10.66 -10.50 -16.07
C LYS A 142 10.17 -10.56 -14.64
N SER A 143 9.02 -9.96 -14.38
CA SER A 143 8.38 -9.91 -13.08
C SER A 143 6.86 -9.86 -13.23
N ALA A 144 6.17 -10.92 -12.82
CA ALA A 144 4.72 -10.99 -12.89
C ALA A 144 4.03 -10.11 -11.84
N GLY A 145 4.72 -9.79 -10.76
CA GLY A 145 4.13 -9.15 -9.57
C GLY A 145 3.67 -10.18 -8.54
N MET A 146 2.98 -9.71 -7.53
CA MET A 146 2.43 -10.56 -6.47
C MET A 146 0.96 -10.24 -6.19
N THR A 147 0.18 -11.25 -5.81
CA THR A 147 -1.10 -11.09 -5.11
C THR A 147 -0.84 -10.60 -3.69
N ALA A 148 -1.86 -10.09 -3.00
CA ALA A 148 -1.72 -9.73 -1.59
C ALA A 148 -1.34 -10.94 -0.72
N LYS A 149 -1.89 -12.12 -1.03
CA LYS A 149 -1.57 -13.38 -0.36
C LYS A 149 -0.10 -13.77 -0.55
N GLU A 150 0.40 -13.76 -1.79
CA GLU A 150 1.80 -14.10 -2.08
C GLU A 150 2.77 -13.15 -1.37
N LEU A 151 2.48 -11.84 -1.38
CA LEU A 151 3.29 -10.86 -0.66
C LEU A 151 3.25 -11.10 0.86
N THR A 152 2.09 -11.40 1.43
CA THR A 152 1.95 -11.73 2.86
C THR A 152 2.80 -12.94 3.23
N ILE A 153 2.73 -14.02 2.44
CA ILE A 153 3.50 -15.26 2.67
C ILE A 153 5.01 -14.97 2.53
N PHE A 154 5.39 -14.21 1.52
CA PHE A 154 6.79 -13.82 1.31
C PHE A 154 7.33 -13.05 2.52
N LEU A 155 6.62 -12.00 2.97
CA LEU A 155 7.03 -11.21 4.12
C LEU A 155 7.12 -12.05 5.40
N LYS A 156 6.12 -12.90 5.66
CA LYS A 156 6.10 -13.79 6.81
C LYS A 156 7.31 -14.73 6.85
N ASN A 157 7.67 -15.30 5.71
CA ASN A 157 8.71 -16.32 5.64
C ASN A 157 10.13 -15.72 5.70
N TRP A 158 10.35 -14.57 5.07
CA TRP A 158 11.68 -14.03 4.88
C TRP A 158 12.04 -12.89 5.83
N PHE A 159 11.08 -12.04 6.19
CA PHE A 159 11.33 -10.85 7.02
C PHE A 159 10.69 -10.91 8.40
N LYS A 160 9.67 -11.74 8.57
CA LYS A 160 8.94 -11.95 9.83
C LYS A 160 8.57 -10.65 10.54
N PRO A 161 7.99 -9.66 9.85
CA PRO A 161 7.62 -8.41 10.47
C PRO A 161 6.46 -8.62 11.44
N GLN A 162 6.40 -7.77 12.47
CA GLN A 162 5.27 -7.76 13.39
C GLN A 162 4.02 -7.16 12.72
N TYR A 163 4.22 -6.12 11.91
CA TYR A 163 3.15 -5.46 11.14
C TYR A 163 3.58 -5.26 9.70
N ALA A 164 2.64 -5.37 8.76
CA ALA A 164 2.86 -5.02 7.36
C ALA A 164 1.57 -4.52 6.72
N LEU A 165 1.67 -3.40 6.00
CA LEU A 165 0.57 -2.72 5.32
C LEU A 165 0.89 -2.56 3.85
N ASN A 166 -0.03 -2.99 2.98
CA ASN A 166 0.04 -2.68 1.55
C ASN A 166 -0.30 -1.21 1.32
N LEU A 167 0.44 -0.59 0.44
CA LEU A 167 0.26 0.79 -0.02
C LEU A 167 -0.25 0.81 -1.46
N ASP A 168 -0.36 1.99 -2.08
CA ASP A 168 -0.71 2.07 -3.50
C ASP A 168 0.33 1.34 -4.35
N GLY A 169 -0.15 0.60 -5.32
CA GLY A 169 0.63 -0.30 -6.15
C GLY A 169 0.40 -0.10 -7.64
N GLY A 170 0.63 -1.15 -8.42
CA GLY A 170 0.47 -1.09 -9.87
C GLY A 170 1.44 -0.10 -10.50
N GLY A 171 0.95 0.80 -11.35
CA GLY A 171 1.77 1.84 -11.98
C GLY A 171 2.35 2.88 -11.02
N SER A 172 1.86 2.93 -9.76
CA SER A 172 2.39 3.81 -8.73
C SER A 172 3.58 3.25 -7.97
N THR A 173 3.93 1.97 -8.16
CA THR A 173 5.04 1.33 -7.46
C THR A 173 6.37 1.91 -7.90
N THR A 174 6.94 2.80 -7.09
CA THR A 174 8.22 3.47 -7.36
C THR A 174 9.02 3.66 -6.08
N MET A 175 10.29 3.30 -6.13
CA MET A 175 11.27 3.53 -5.05
C MET A 175 12.49 4.25 -5.60
N CYS A 176 12.86 5.35 -4.97
CA CYS A 176 14.09 6.08 -5.27
C CYS A 176 15.06 5.92 -4.10
N VAL A 177 16.31 5.61 -4.40
CA VAL A 177 17.40 5.53 -3.42
C VAL A 177 18.56 6.37 -3.92
N LYS A 178 18.88 7.44 -3.21
CA LYS A 178 19.95 8.38 -3.61
C LYS A 178 21.26 7.65 -3.91
N GLY A 179 21.79 7.87 -5.11
CA GLY A 179 23.03 7.26 -5.56
C GLY A 179 22.93 5.83 -6.06
N GLN A 180 21.71 5.30 -6.21
CA GLN A 180 21.45 3.95 -6.74
C GLN A 180 20.45 4.00 -7.91
N GLY A 181 20.34 2.90 -8.65
CA GLY A 181 19.41 2.77 -9.79
C GLY A 181 19.77 3.69 -10.95
N ASP A 182 18.77 4.32 -11.55
CA ASP A 182 18.94 5.25 -12.67
C ASP A 182 19.76 6.47 -12.24
N PRO A 183 20.78 6.88 -13.02
CA PRO A 183 21.68 7.98 -12.64
C PRO A 183 21.00 9.35 -12.49
N ALA A 184 19.89 9.59 -13.20
CA ALA A 184 19.19 10.87 -13.19
C ALA A 184 18.06 10.92 -12.15
N THR A 185 17.29 9.83 -12.02
CA THR A 185 16.08 9.77 -11.18
C THR A 185 16.29 9.04 -9.86
N HIS A 186 17.35 8.23 -9.75
CA HIS A 186 17.62 7.35 -8.61
C HIS A 186 16.52 6.31 -8.36
N VAL A 187 15.69 6.01 -9.36
CA VAL A 187 14.71 4.95 -9.31
C VAL A 187 15.42 3.61 -9.35
N VAL A 188 15.13 2.73 -8.38
CA VAL A 188 15.81 1.44 -8.21
C VAL A 188 14.98 0.24 -8.65
N ASN A 189 13.65 0.40 -8.75
CA ASN A 189 12.74 -0.63 -9.26
C ASN A 189 12.37 -0.34 -10.73
N TYR A 190 11.43 -1.12 -11.29
CA TYR A 190 10.99 -1.04 -12.69
C TYR A 190 9.52 -0.62 -12.77
N PRO A 191 9.21 0.69 -12.67
CA PRO A 191 7.86 1.20 -12.79
C PRO A 191 7.25 0.89 -14.16
N THR A 192 5.92 0.77 -14.25
CA THR A 192 5.30 0.13 -15.41
C THR A 192 4.52 1.03 -16.35
N ASP A 193 4.37 2.33 -16.09
CA ASP A 193 3.46 3.19 -16.86
C ASP A 193 3.97 3.54 -18.26
N ASN A 194 5.28 3.49 -18.50
CA ASN A 194 5.84 3.67 -19.85
C ASN A 194 5.75 2.40 -20.72
N GLY A 195 5.27 1.29 -20.19
CA GLY A 195 5.16 0.04 -20.92
C GLY A 195 6.49 -0.69 -21.11
N GLN A 196 7.61 -0.25 -20.50
CA GLN A 196 8.95 -0.80 -20.65
C GLN A 196 9.46 -1.42 -19.34
N PHE A 197 10.47 -2.27 -19.42
CA PHE A 197 11.14 -2.79 -18.24
C PHE A 197 12.45 -2.02 -18.03
N ASP A 198 12.29 -0.77 -17.60
CA ASP A 198 13.37 0.16 -17.30
C ASP A 198 13.03 0.97 -16.04
N HIS A 199 13.85 1.94 -15.68
CA HIS A 199 13.68 2.76 -14.48
C HIS A 199 12.88 4.05 -14.72
N ALA A 200 12.26 4.23 -15.89
CA ALA A 200 11.68 5.52 -16.31
C ALA A 200 10.14 5.53 -16.40
N GLY A 201 9.47 4.53 -15.87
CA GLY A 201 8.00 4.38 -15.95
C GLY A 201 7.26 4.84 -14.69
N GLU A 202 7.82 5.73 -13.90
CA GLU A 202 7.20 6.22 -12.67
C GLU A 202 5.98 7.10 -12.94
N ARG A 203 4.97 6.94 -12.09
CA ARG A 203 3.76 7.75 -12.08
C ARG A 203 3.86 8.82 -10.99
N ALA A 204 3.55 10.07 -11.33
CA ALA A 204 3.38 11.13 -10.35
C ALA A 204 2.26 10.79 -9.35
N ARG A 205 2.54 10.92 -8.05
CA ARG A 205 1.58 10.66 -6.96
C ARG A 205 1.58 11.78 -5.95
N ASP A 206 0.45 11.93 -5.26
CA ASP A 206 0.25 13.02 -4.29
C ASP A 206 0.97 12.77 -2.96
N THR A 207 1.33 11.52 -2.66
CA THR A 207 1.89 11.12 -1.36
C THR A 207 3.11 10.23 -1.51
N HIS A 208 4.12 10.52 -0.69
CA HIS A 208 5.38 9.78 -0.64
C HIS A 208 5.78 9.54 0.81
N ILE A 209 6.47 8.42 1.06
CA ILE A 209 7.22 8.22 2.30
C ILE A 209 8.69 8.48 1.98
N CYS A 210 9.30 9.43 2.69
CA CYS A 210 10.70 9.79 2.54
C CYS A 210 11.46 9.49 3.83
N ILE A 211 12.63 8.87 3.70
CA ILE A 211 13.60 8.72 4.80
C ILE A 211 14.74 9.69 4.51
N VAL A 212 14.95 10.61 5.44
CA VAL A 212 16.01 11.62 5.36
C VAL A 212 16.98 11.37 6.51
N PRO A 213 18.28 11.19 6.23
CA PRO A 213 19.29 11.11 7.30
C PRO A 213 19.29 12.40 8.13
N ARG A 214 19.51 12.28 9.42
CA ARG A 214 19.72 13.41 10.33
C ARG A 214 21.15 13.95 10.22
#